data_653fcccaa49166e40246ddcb4eec924c
#
_entry.id   653fcccaa49166e40246ddcb4eec924c
#
_cell.length_a   1.000
_cell.length_b   1.000
_cell.length_c   1.000
_cell.angle_alpha   90.00
_cell.angle_beta   90.00
_cell.angle_gamma   90.00
#
_symmetry.space_group_name_H-M   'P 1'
#
loop_
_entity.id
_entity.type
_entity.pdbx_description
1 polymer ?
#
loop_
_entity_poly.entity_id
_entity_poly.type
_entity_poly.pdbx_seq_one_letter_code
_entity_poly.pdbx_strand_id
1 'polypeptide(L)'
;MKKIRWNPRLVTSLFITLLMCTLDCLAQEVIKGFVKDGNDEPLPGVSVAVKGATNVGTITNVDGKYSINAHKNDVLVFSYIGMVSQEVKVGNKTNINITLKEDVSSLDEIVVVGYGTQKRGSLTAAISTVSDKEILKAPTMGISNIIGARVAGISAVQASGQPGADNASLSIRGQSGIIYVIDGIRRSASDFNGLDPNEIESVSVLKDASAVAVYGLDANGAFIVTTKKGQTDKVTISYTGTVGISQNAEEQEWLDGPGYAYWYNKARLLQGDTEVFTVDMVRKMREGVDGWGNTNWYDKVYGTGVRQHHNISASGGSEKIRFFTSIGYLE
;
A
#
# COMPACT_ATOMS: atom_id res chain seq x y z
N MET A 1 -69.68 25.65 -8.81
CA MET A 1 -68.55 25.01 -9.49
C MET A 1 -68.23 25.75 -10.78
N LYS A 2 -67.13 26.54 -10.82
CA LYS A 2 -66.74 27.25 -12.05
C LYS A 2 -65.98 26.25 -12.95
N LYS A 3 -66.58 25.94 -14.12
CA LYS A 3 -65.88 25.13 -15.15
C LYS A 3 -64.77 25.99 -15.79
N ILE A 4 -63.54 25.60 -15.58
CA ILE A 4 -62.36 26.16 -16.24
C ILE A 4 -62.43 25.76 -17.74
N ARG A 5 -62.72 26.71 -18.60
CA ARG A 5 -62.68 26.51 -20.06
C ARG A 5 -61.27 26.70 -20.55
N TRP A 6 -60.57 25.58 -20.78
CA TRP A 6 -59.23 25.61 -21.38
C TRP A 6 -59.34 26.07 -22.85
N ASN A 7 -58.52 27.04 -23.19
CA ASN A 7 -58.46 27.56 -24.55
C ASN A 7 -57.68 26.55 -25.42
N PRO A 8 -58.31 25.88 -26.42
CA PRO A 8 -57.67 24.80 -27.18
C PRO A 8 -56.39 25.24 -27.89
N ARG A 9 -56.32 26.56 -28.28
CA ARG A 9 -55.12 27.12 -28.92
C ARG A 9 -53.89 27.21 -27.95
N LEU A 10 -54.13 27.44 -26.68
CA LEU A 10 -53.07 27.47 -25.67
C LEU A 10 -52.54 26.06 -25.34
N VAL A 11 -53.44 25.07 -25.30
CA VAL A 11 -53.07 23.67 -25.05
C VAL A 11 -52.27 23.10 -26.24
N THR A 12 -52.68 23.40 -27.49
CA THR A 12 -51.94 22.96 -28.68
C THR A 12 -50.59 23.66 -28.81
N SER A 13 -50.49 24.95 -28.47
CA SER A 13 -49.19 25.66 -28.44
C SER A 13 -48.26 25.09 -27.40
N LEU A 14 -48.74 24.79 -26.20
CA LEU A 14 -47.95 24.19 -25.12
C LEU A 14 -47.45 22.77 -25.49
N PHE A 15 -48.33 22.01 -26.19
CA PHE A 15 -47.98 20.66 -26.65
C PHE A 15 -46.93 20.67 -27.77
N ILE A 16 -46.99 21.63 -28.69
CA ILE A 16 -46.00 21.81 -29.76
C ILE A 16 -44.66 22.28 -29.18
N THR A 17 -44.67 23.16 -28.18
CA THR A 17 -43.45 23.62 -27.51
C THR A 17 -42.79 22.49 -26.70
N LEU A 18 -43.57 21.65 -26.01
CA LEU A 18 -43.10 20.48 -25.29
C LEU A 18 -42.54 19.41 -26.26
N LEU A 19 -43.15 19.22 -27.42
CA LEU A 19 -42.70 18.28 -28.45
C LEU A 19 -41.40 18.74 -29.12
N MET A 20 -41.19 20.06 -29.29
CA MET A 20 -39.93 20.60 -29.81
C MET A 20 -38.76 20.50 -28.84
N CYS A 21 -38.99 20.54 -27.51
CA CYS A 21 -37.94 20.35 -26.49
C CYS A 21 -37.42 18.91 -26.40
N THR A 22 -38.14 17.91 -26.91
CA THR A 22 -37.72 16.50 -26.82
C THR A 22 -36.87 16.03 -28.00
N LEU A 23 -36.69 16.83 -29.04
CA LEU A 23 -35.95 16.44 -30.25
C LEU A 23 -34.45 16.68 -30.20
N ASP A 24 -33.95 17.46 -29.24
CA ASP A 24 -32.50 17.72 -29.11
C ASP A 24 -31.71 16.62 -28.33
N CYS A 25 -32.40 15.60 -27.82
CA CYS A 25 -31.78 14.66 -26.84
C CYS A 25 -31.25 13.36 -27.43
N LEU A 26 -31.26 13.13 -28.78
CA LEU A 26 -30.91 11.81 -29.32
C LEU A 26 -29.88 11.76 -30.46
N ALA A 27 -29.13 12.82 -30.70
CA ALA A 27 -28.08 12.76 -31.73
C ALA A 27 -26.78 12.17 -31.16
N GLN A 28 -26.71 10.86 -30.97
CA GLN A 28 -25.44 10.15 -30.91
C GLN A 28 -24.82 10.13 -32.30
N GLU A 29 -23.61 10.64 -32.42
CA GLU A 29 -22.84 10.56 -33.66
C GLU A 29 -21.87 9.36 -33.61
N VAL A 30 -21.73 8.67 -34.73
CA VAL A 30 -20.76 7.59 -34.87
C VAL A 30 -19.39 8.21 -35.09
N ILE A 31 -18.55 8.14 -34.10
CA ILE A 31 -17.14 8.59 -34.17
C ILE A 31 -16.28 7.44 -34.65
N LYS A 32 -15.50 7.68 -35.67
CA LYS A 32 -14.57 6.71 -36.25
C LYS A 32 -13.16 7.25 -36.20
N GLY A 33 -12.20 6.38 -36.34
CA GLY A 33 -10.78 6.76 -36.41
C GLY A 33 -9.86 5.56 -36.35
N PHE A 34 -8.58 5.82 -36.30
CA PHE A 34 -7.60 4.79 -36.07
C PHE A 34 -6.59 5.22 -35.01
N VAL A 35 -6.02 4.23 -34.36
CA VAL A 35 -5.01 4.38 -33.34
C VAL A 35 -3.70 3.75 -33.83
N LYS A 36 -2.59 4.47 -33.69
CA LYS A 36 -1.25 4.03 -34.06
C LYS A 36 -0.26 4.30 -32.91
N ASP A 37 0.89 3.70 -33.01
CA ASP A 37 2.03 3.96 -32.12
C ASP A 37 2.90 5.13 -32.60
N GLY A 38 4.02 5.39 -31.88
CA GLY A 38 5.00 6.41 -32.24
C GLY A 38 5.79 6.14 -33.54
N ASN A 39 5.75 4.89 -34.05
CA ASN A 39 6.40 4.45 -35.28
C ASN A 39 5.45 4.40 -36.48
N ASP A 40 4.24 4.94 -36.31
CA ASP A 40 3.16 4.90 -37.31
C ASP A 40 2.56 3.51 -37.57
N GLU A 41 2.81 2.51 -36.72
CA GLU A 41 2.21 1.18 -36.83
C GLU A 41 0.82 1.13 -36.20
N PRO A 42 -0.17 0.45 -36.82
CA PRO A 42 -1.52 0.32 -36.28
C PRO A 42 -1.52 -0.48 -34.98
N LEU A 43 -2.26 -0.01 -33.97
CA LEU A 43 -2.39 -0.65 -32.67
C LEU A 43 -3.73 -1.40 -32.56
N PRO A 44 -3.77 -2.73 -32.68
CA PRO A 44 -4.96 -3.54 -32.44
C PRO A 44 -5.19 -3.74 -30.94
N GLY A 45 -6.47 -3.82 -30.53
CA GLY A 45 -6.82 -4.12 -29.13
C GLY A 45 -6.79 -2.92 -28.18
N VAL A 46 -6.63 -1.68 -28.68
CA VAL A 46 -6.75 -0.47 -27.87
C VAL A 46 -8.16 -0.31 -27.37
N SER A 47 -8.35 -0.15 -26.08
CA SER A 47 -9.65 0.16 -25.48
C SER A 47 -9.99 1.63 -25.71
N VAL A 48 -11.16 1.88 -26.26
CA VAL A 48 -11.72 3.22 -26.51
C VAL A 48 -13.04 3.32 -25.76
N ALA A 49 -13.11 4.14 -24.72
CA ALA A 49 -14.29 4.27 -23.85
C ALA A 49 -14.69 5.72 -23.68
N VAL A 50 -15.97 5.96 -23.40
CA VAL A 50 -16.47 7.29 -23.02
C VAL A 50 -16.25 7.51 -21.53
N LYS A 51 -15.56 8.59 -21.16
CA LYS A 51 -15.25 8.96 -19.78
C LYS A 51 -16.53 9.14 -18.96
N GLY A 52 -16.66 8.37 -17.88
CA GLY A 52 -17.82 8.45 -16.99
C GLY A 52 -19.04 7.62 -17.41
N ALA A 53 -19.01 6.93 -18.57
CA ALA A 53 -20.05 5.99 -18.99
C ALA A 53 -19.61 4.54 -18.72
N THR A 54 -20.44 3.79 -18.00
CA THR A 54 -20.05 2.44 -17.52
C THR A 54 -20.12 1.36 -18.62
N ASN A 55 -20.81 1.61 -19.74
CA ASN A 55 -21.08 0.58 -20.77
C ASN A 55 -20.88 1.05 -22.21
N VAL A 56 -20.22 2.19 -22.44
CA VAL A 56 -19.98 2.71 -23.80
C VAL A 56 -18.48 2.63 -24.10
N GLY A 57 -18.08 1.58 -24.80
CA GLY A 57 -16.69 1.36 -25.18
C GLY A 57 -16.59 0.41 -26.38
N THR A 58 -15.46 0.45 -27.06
CA THR A 58 -15.10 -0.42 -28.18
C THR A 58 -13.60 -0.72 -28.12
N ILE A 59 -13.14 -1.63 -28.96
CA ILE A 59 -11.71 -1.95 -29.13
C ILE A 59 -11.31 -1.77 -30.58
N THR A 60 -10.05 -1.41 -30.84
CA THR A 60 -9.51 -1.30 -32.19
C THR A 60 -9.34 -2.68 -32.83
N ASN A 61 -9.64 -2.76 -34.14
CA ASN A 61 -9.42 -3.97 -34.94
C ASN A 61 -7.92 -4.17 -35.32
N VAL A 62 -7.64 -5.18 -36.13
CA VAL A 62 -6.27 -5.51 -36.60
C VAL A 62 -5.60 -4.37 -37.38
N ASP A 63 -6.37 -3.48 -38.01
CA ASP A 63 -5.87 -2.30 -38.71
C ASP A 63 -5.78 -1.07 -37.78
N GLY A 64 -5.98 -1.21 -36.47
CA GLY A 64 -6.03 -0.10 -35.52
C GLY A 64 -7.29 0.78 -35.62
N LYS A 65 -8.32 0.38 -36.40
CA LYS A 65 -9.54 1.18 -36.60
C LYS A 65 -10.58 0.90 -35.53
N TYR A 66 -11.33 1.95 -35.14
CA TYR A 66 -12.43 1.84 -34.17
C TYR A 66 -13.66 2.60 -34.65
N SER A 67 -14.80 2.28 -34.07
CA SER A 67 -16.08 2.98 -34.24
C SER A 67 -16.83 2.96 -32.92
N ILE A 68 -17.22 4.13 -32.41
CA ILE A 68 -17.92 4.29 -31.13
C ILE A 68 -19.02 5.33 -31.25
N ASN A 69 -20.14 5.12 -30.57
CA ASN A 69 -21.22 6.09 -30.48
C ASN A 69 -20.94 7.03 -29.31
N ALA A 70 -20.85 8.32 -29.57
CA ALA A 70 -20.60 9.33 -28.56
C ALA A 70 -21.30 10.65 -28.87
N HIS A 71 -21.49 11.50 -27.86
CA HIS A 71 -22.06 12.83 -27.98
C HIS A 71 -20.94 13.88 -28.13
N LYS A 72 -21.29 15.05 -28.67
CA LYS A 72 -20.33 16.15 -28.87
C LYS A 72 -19.61 16.61 -27.63
N ASN A 73 -20.22 16.44 -26.45
CA ASN A 73 -19.62 16.84 -25.17
C ASN A 73 -18.79 15.74 -24.49
N ASP A 74 -18.81 14.55 -25.06
CA ASP A 74 -18.12 13.41 -24.47
C ASP A 74 -16.58 13.51 -24.62
N VAL A 75 -15.88 12.85 -23.70
CA VAL A 75 -14.43 12.69 -23.76
C VAL A 75 -14.15 11.20 -23.98
N LEU A 76 -13.45 10.89 -25.05
CA LEU A 76 -12.97 9.54 -25.32
C LEU A 76 -11.64 9.30 -24.61
N VAL A 77 -11.53 8.17 -23.94
CA VAL A 77 -10.30 7.70 -23.27
C VAL A 77 -9.75 6.53 -24.07
N PHE A 78 -8.53 6.67 -24.55
CA PHE A 78 -7.80 5.63 -25.27
C PHE A 78 -6.78 5.01 -24.31
N SER A 79 -6.87 3.71 -24.08
CA SER A 79 -5.94 3.00 -23.19
C SER A 79 -5.46 1.69 -23.81
N TYR A 80 -4.17 1.42 -23.65
CA TYR A 80 -3.52 0.19 -24.11
C TYR A 80 -2.39 -0.19 -23.15
N ILE A 81 -2.16 -1.48 -22.98
CA ILE A 81 -1.12 -1.96 -22.05
C ILE A 81 0.24 -1.50 -22.55
N GLY A 82 1.01 -0.82 -21.69
CA GLY A 82 2.33 -0.29 -22.04
C GLY A 82 2.34 1.05 -22.77
N MET A 83 1.16 1.70 -22.89
CA MET A 83 1.04 3.03 -23.53
C MET A 83 0.42 4.05 -22.58
N VAL A 84 0.80 5.31 -22.73
CA VAL A 84 0.21 6.43 -21.98
C VAL A 84 -1.23 6.62 -22.43
N SER A 85 -2.18 6.52 -21.49
CA SER A 85 -3.59 6.77 -21.77
C SER A 85 -3.81 8.21 -22.22
N GLN A 86 -4.60 8.41 -23.28
CA GLN A 86 -4.88 9.72 -23.84
C GLN A 86 -6.38 10.03 -23.80
N GLU A 87 -6.73 11.23 -23.38
CA GLU A 87 -8.10 11.73 -23.35
C GLU A 87 -8.33 12.76 -24.48
N VAL A 88 -9.40 12.59 -25.23
CA VAL A 88 -9.74 13.50 -26.33
C VAL A 88 -11.21 13.87 -26.30
N LYS A 89 -11.51 15.17 -26.31
CA LYS A 89 -12.89 15.66 -26.41
C LYS A 89 -13.40 15.50 -27.84
N VAL A 90 -14.60 14.94 -27.99
CA VAL A 90 -15.24 14.68 -29.29
C VAL A 90 -15.47 15.96 -30.08
N GLY A 91 -16.15 16.94 -29.51
CA GLY A 91 -16.48 18.19 -30.17
C GLY A 91 -17.36 17.97 -31.42
N ASN A 92 -16.98 18.61 -32.53
CA ASN A 92 -17.66 18.48 -33.85
C ASN A 92 -16.90 17.48 -34.77
N LYS A 93 -16.01 16.64 -34.24
CA LYS A 93 -15.18 15.73 -35.04
C LYS A 93 -15.88 14.38 -35.16
N THR A 94 -16.12 13.93 -36.35
CA THR A 94 -16.64 12.59 -36.68
C THR A 94 -15.51 11.57 -36.93
N ASN A 95 -14.25 12.08 -37.10
CA ASN A 95 -13.08 11.26 -37.29
C ASN A 95 -11.98 11.75 -36.36
N ILE A 96 -11.50 10.87 -35.45
CA ILE A 96 -10.49 11.16 -34.45
C ILE A 96 -9.39 10.10 -34.54
N ASN A 97 -8.22 10.51 -35.04
CA ASN A 97 -7.05 9.64 -35.15
C ASN A 97 -6.08 9.97 -34.00
N ILE A 98 -5.54 8.93 -33.37
CA ILE A 98 -4.71 9.06 -32.16
C ILE A 98 -3.38 8.35 -32.37
N THR A 99 -2.31 8.98 -31.92
CA THR A 99 -1.01 8.33 -31.77
C THR A 99 -0.74 8.16 -30.28
N LEU A 100 -0.73 6.90 -29.80
CA LEU A 100 -0.34 6.60 -28.42
C LEU A 100 1.17 6.56 -28.33
N LYS A 101 1.68 7.11 -27.24
CA LYS A 101 3.10 7.04 -26.89
C LYS A 101 3.33 5.92 -25.91
N GLU A 102 4.45 5.22 -26.06
CA GLU A 102 4.86 4.21 -25.07
C GLU A 102 4.95 4.84 -23.68
N ASP A 103 4.39 4.16 -22.70
CA ASP A 103 4.54 4.53 -21.30
C ASP A 103 5.91 4.04 -20.82
N VAL A 104 6.93 4.83 -21.12
CA VAL A 104 8.33 4.57 -20.70
C VAL A 104 8.45 4.54 -19.16
N SER A 105 7.49 5.12 -18.43
CA SER A 105 7.48 5.08 -16.97
C SER A 105 7.08 3.72 -16.40
N SER A 106 6.38 2.87 -17.16
CA SER A 106 6.03 1.51 -16.73
C SER A 106 7.11 0.46 -17.03
N LEU A 107 8.09 0.77 -17.89
CA LEU A 107 9.17 -0.16 -18.30
C LEU A 107 10.53 0.17 -17.68
N ASP A 108 10.71 1.37 -17.16
CA ASP A 108 11.95 1.82 -16.56
C ASP A 108 11.87 1.84 -15.02
N GLU A 109 11.43 0.75 -14.39
CA GLU A 109 11.70 0.58 -12.97
C GLU A 109 13.23 0.47 -12.80
N ILE A 110 13.83 1.58 -12.45
CA ILE A 110 15.25 1.69 -12.16
C ILE A 110 15.48 1.02 -10.81
N VAL A 111 16.20 -0.08 -10.80
CA VAL A 111 16.60 -0.76 -9.57
C VAL A 111 17.99 -0.31 -9.19
N VAL A 112 18.15 0.14 -7.96
CA VAL A 112 19.48 0.45 -7.41
C VAL A 112 20.21 -0.85 -7.18
N VAL A 113 21.32 -1.05 -7.89
CA VAL A 113 22.16 -2.23 -7.79
C VAL A 113 23.60 -1.79 -7.49
N GLY A 114 24.11 -2.13 -6.35
CA GLY A 114 25.46 -1.79 -5.96
C GLY A 114 25.73 -0.28 -6.01
N TYR A 115 26.77 0.12 -6.71
CA TYR A 115 27.15 1.54 -6.89
C TYR A 115 26.48 2.20 -8.11
N GLY A 116 25.38 1.66 -8.63
CA GLY A 116 24.71 2.23 -9.80
C GLY A 116 23.23 1.87 -9.89
N THR A 117 22.60 2.43 -10.90
CA THR A 117 21.20 2.14 -11.25
C THR A 117 21.18 1.36 -12.56
N GLN A 118 20.41 0.28 -12.64
CA GLN A 118 20.20 -0.50 -13.86
C GLN A 118 18.70 -0.69 -14.13
N LYS A 119 18.35 -0.83 -15.41
CA LYS A 119 16.98 -1.15 -15.80
C LYS A 119 16.64 -2.57 -15.34
N ARG A 120 15.47 -2.75 -14.74
CA ARG A 120 15.00 -4.05 -14.22
C ARG A 120 15.07 -5.18 -15.27
N GLY A 121 14.78 -4.89 -16.52
CA GLY A 121 14.82 -5.86 -17.61
C GLY A 121 16.22 -6.38 -17.97
N SER A 122 17.30 -5.71 -17.55
CA SER A 122 18.70 -6.11 -17.78
C SER A 122 19.32 -6.90 -16.63
N LEU A 123 18.58 -7.12 -15.54
CA LEU A 123 19.08 -7.80 -14.35
C LEU A 123 18.83 -9.29 -14.42
N THR A 124 19.91 -10.06 -14.40
CA THR A 124 19.86 -11.54 -14.29
C THR A 124 19.71 -12.04 -12.87
N ALA A 125 19.84 -11.16 -11.87
CA ALA A 125 19.75 -11.47 -10.45
C ALA A 125 18.28 -11.44 -9.95
N ALA A 126 17.96 -12.27 -8.95
CA ALA A 126 16.65 -12.28 -8.32
C ALA A 126 16.48 -11.06 -7.38
N ILE A 127 16.00 -9.96 -7.96
CA ILE A 127 15.75 -8.70 -7.24
C ILE A 127 14.25 -8.48 -7.10
N SER A 128 13.82 -8.05 -5.92
CA SER A 128 12.45 -7.59 -5.67
C SER A 128 12.51 -6.19 -5.10
N THR A 129 11.68 -5.30 -5.64
CA THR A 129 11.60 -3.91 -5.17
C THR A 129 10.20 -3.64 -4.62
N VAL A 130 10.14 -2.94 -3.50
CA VAL A 130 8.92 -2.44 -2.85
C VAL A 130 8.96 -0.92 -2.91
N SER A 131 7.96 -0.30 -3.48
CA SER A 131 7.84 1.15 -3.61
C SER A 131 7.28 1.81 -2.36
N ASP A 132 7.43 3.14 -2.25
CA ASP A 132 6.83 3.95 -1.18
C ASP A 132 5.32 3.73 -1.05
N LYS A 133 4.61 3.66 -2.17
CA LYS A 133 3.16 3.43 -2.20
C LYS A 133 2.75 2.10 -1.58
N GLU A 134 3.58 1.08 -1.74
CA GLU A 134 3.34 -0.24 -1.13
C GLU A 134 3.72 -0.24 0.34
N ILE A 135 4.81 0.43 0.71
CA ILE A 135 5.26 0.57 2.09
C ILE A 135 4.20 1.26 2.93
N LEU A 136 3.68 2.39 2.47
CA LEU A 136 2.70 3.21 3.19
C LEU A 136 1.29 2.60 3.29
N LYS A 137 0.99 1.54 2.54
CA LYS A 137 -0.29 0.80 2.69
C LYS A 137 -0.35 -0.08 3.94
N ALA A 138 0.77 -0.34 4.59
CA ALA A 138 0.80 -1.18 5.77
C ALA A 138 0.50 -0.35 7.03
N PRO A 139 -0.39 -0.82 7.92
CA PRO A 139 -0.74 -0.10 9.15
C PRO A 139 0.32 -0.29 10.26
N THR A 140 1.52 -0.74 9.93
CA THR A 140 2.61 -0.98 10.90
C THR A 140 3.77 -0.02 10.66
N MET A 141 4.48 0.34 11.73
CA MET A 141 5.65 1.21 11.69
C MET A 141 6.96 0.45 11.45
N GLY A 142 7.01 -0.86 11.75
CA GLY A 142 8.20 -1.66 11.59
C GLY A 142 8.49 -1.96 10.12
N ILE A 143 9.50 -1.31 9.55
CA ILE A 143 9.90 -1.55 8.15
C ILE A 143 10.22 -3.03 7.88
N SER A 144 10.81 -3.75 8.83
CA SER A 144 11.09 -5.17 8.72
C SER A 144 9.82 -6.02 8.56
N ASN A 145 8.75 -5.70 9.30
CA ASN A 145 7.47 -6.38 9.18
C ASN A 145 6.80 -6.09 7.83
N ILE A 146 6.86 -4.83 7.37
CA ILE A 146 6.31 -4.42 6.07
C ILE A 146 6.97 -5.22 4.93
N ILE A 147 8.29 -5.29 4.92
CA ILE A 147 9.06 -5.98 3.88
C ILE A 147 8.82 -7.50 3.94
N GLY A 148 8.82 -8.10 5.14
CA GLY A 148 8.57 -9.52 5.33
C GLY A 148 7.21 -9.97 4.79
N ALA A 149 6.19 -9.15 4.91
CA ALA A 149 4.85 -9.45 4.42
C ALA A 149 4.67 -9.26 2.90
N ARG A 150 5.56 -8.51 2.23
CA ARG A 150 5.37 -8.10 0.82
C ARG A 150 6.34 -8.75 -0.16
N VAL A 151 7.48 -9.21 0.31
CA VAL A 151 8.53 -9.74 -0.56
C VAL A 151 8.62 -11.26 -0.44
N ALA A 152 8.29 -11.97 -1.51
CA ALA A 152 8.41 -13.43 -1.53
C ALA A 152 9.85 -13.89 -1.24
N GLY A 153 10.01 -14.92 -0.42
CA GLY A 153 11.30 -15.46 -0.01
C GLY A 153 11.99 -14.72 1.14
N ILE A 154 11.28 -13.76 1.75
CA ILE A 154 11.69 -13.13 3.02
C ILE A 154 10.85 -13.74 4.14
N SER A 155 11.50 -14.10 5.23
CA SER A 155 10.84 -14.44 6.49
C SER A 155 11.13 -13.35 7.51
N ALA A 156 10.09 -12.87 8.16
CA ALA A 156 10.16 -11.90 9.24
C ALA A 156 9.64 -12.56 10.52
N VAL A 157 10.47 -12.66 11.51
CA VAL A 157 10.12 -13.25 12.81
C VAL A 157 10.20 -12.17 13.87
N GLN A 158 9.05 -11.80 14.40
CA GLN A 158 8.97 -10.91 15.56
C GLN A 158 9.10 -11.72 16.84
N ALA A 159 10.15 -11.46 17.61
CA ALA A 159 10.44 -12.21 18.82
C ALA A 159 9.53 -11.86 19.99
N SER A 160 8.89 -10.70 19.96
CA SER A 160 8.01 -10.20 21.03
C SER A 160 6.76 -9.56 20.43
N GLY A 161 5.62 -9.77 21.07
CA GLY A 161 4.38 -9.03 20.81
C GLY A 161 4.25 -7.77 21.65
N GLN A 162 5.27 -7.38 22.38
CA GLN A 162 5.26 -6.21 23.25
C GLN A 162 5.10 -4.94 22.41
N PRO A 163 4.18 -4.04 22.76
CA PRO A 163 4.05 -2.74 22.12
C PRO A 163 5.38 -1.97 22.13
N GLY A 164 5.78 -1.45 20.97
CA GLY A 164 7.07 -0.78 20.77
C GLY A 164 8.25 -1.70 20.41
N ALA A 165 8.11 -3.02 20.53
CA ALA A 165 9.09 -4.01 20.07
C ALA A 165 8.73 -4.57 18.68
N ASP A 166 8.39 -3.69 17.75
CA ASP A 166 7.84 -4.05 16.44
C ASP A 166 8.88 -4.49 15.40
N ASN A 167 10.13 -4.57 15.79
CA ASN A 167 11.21 -4.96 14.88
C ASN A 167 11.24 -6.47 14.70
N ALA A 168 11.14 -6.93 13.46
CA ALA A 168 11.30 -8.32 13.12
C ALA A 168 12.75 -8.64 12.72
N SER A 169 13.20 -9.83 13.09
CA SER A 169 14.41 -10.43 12.53
C SER A 169 14.11 -10.94 11.14
N LEU A 170 14.87 -10.47 10.15
CA LEU A 170 14.67 -10.83 8.74
C LEU A 170 15.63 -11.96 8.35
N SER A 171 15.13 -12.88 7.51
CA SER A 171 15.93 -13.85 6.80
C SER A 171 15.55 -13.91 5.33
N ILE A 172 16.52 -14.13 4.45
CA ILE A 172 16.31 -14.25 3.00
C ILE A 172 16.52 -15.72 2.64
N ARG A 173 15.48 -16.39 2.12
CA ARG A 173 15.50 -17.82 1.75
C ARG A 173 16.00 -18.70 2.92
N GLY A 174 15.64 -18.33 4.17
CA GLY A 174 16.05 -19.05 5.37
C GLY A 174 17.48 -18.76 5.83
N GLN A 175 18.22 -17.91 5.13
CA GLN A 175 19.59 -17.54 5.48
C GLN A 175 19.61 -16.25 6.31
N SER A 176 20.41 -16.23 7.37
CA SER A 176 20.82 -15.05 8.12
C SER A 176 22.09 -14.44 7.51
N GLY A 177 22.60 -13.33 8.04
CA GLY A 177 23.78 -12.66 7.47
C GLY A 177 23.40 -11.71 6.34
N ILE A 178 22.41 -10.86 6.59
CA ILE A 178 21.89 -9.88 5.66
C ILE A 178 22.65 -8.57 5.83
N ILE A 179 22.95 -7.91 4.71
CA ILE A 179 23.51 -6.55 4.69
C ILE A 179 22.35 -5.54 4.48
N TYR A 180 22.45 -4.44 5.21
CA TYR A 180 21.57 -3.29 5.05
C TYR A 180 22.36 -2.14 4.45
N VAL A 181 21.89 -1.59 3.36
CA VAL A 181 22.51 -0.46 2.65
C VAL A 181 21.47 0.66 2.53
N ILE A 182 21.76 1.81 3.10
CA ILE A 182 20.88 2.98 3.06
C ILE A 182 21.62 4.07 2.27
N ASP A 183 21.06 4.48 1.14
CA ASP A 183 21.64 5.46 0.20
C ASP A 183 23.10 5.17 -0.16
N GLY A 184 23.39 3.90 -0.42
CA GLY A 184 24.73 3.42 -0.80
C GLY A 184 25.70 3.18 0.36
N ILE A 185 25.31 3.44 1.62
CA ILE A 185 26.14 3.26 2.80
C ILE A 185 25.68 2.04 3.58
N ARG A 186 26.60 1.11 3.88
CA ARG A 186 26.31 -0.03 4.74
C ARG A 186 25.99 0.43 6.16
N ARG A 187 24.87 -0.06 6.71
CA ARG A 187 24.34 0.29 8.02
C ARG A 187 23.99 -0.95 8.82
N SER A 188 23.66 -0.75 10.10
CA SER A 188 23.19 -1.79 10.99
C SER A 188 21.72 -2.16 10.74
N ALA A 189 21.27 -3.32 11.23
CA ALA A 189 19.86 -3.68 11.27
C ALA A 189 19.03 -2.70 12.12
N SER A 190 19.64 -2.13 13.17
CA SER A 190 18.99 -1.12 14.01
C SER A 190 18.72 0.16 13.24
N ASP A 191 19.69 0.64 12.44
CA ASP A 191 19.50 1.83 11.60
C ASP A 191 18.40 1.60 10.56
N PHE A 192 18.35 0.40 9.95
CA PHE A 192 17.28 0.02 9.02
C PHE A 192 15.90 0.04 9.68
N ASN A 193 15.79 -0.57 10.86
CA ASN A 193 14.53 -0.62 11.61
C ASN A 193 14.11 0.75 12.17
N GLY A 194 15.04 1.66 12.34
CA GLY A 194 14.79 3.03 12.81
C GLY A 194 14.33 3.99 11.72
N LEU A 195 14.30 3.56 10.45
CA LEU A 195 13.81 4.40 9.36
C LEU A 195 12.30 4.62 9.46
N ASP A 196 11.86 5.88 9.29
CA ASP A 196 10.44 6.17 9.12
C ASP A 196 10.00 5.71 7.71
N PRO A 197 8.93 4.90 7.58
CA PRO A 197 8.38 4.51 6.28
C PRO A 197 8.08 5.68 5.34
N ASN A 198 7.78 6.87 5.89
CA ASN A 198 7.50 8.08 5.11
C ASN A 198 8.75 8.67 4.43
N GLU A 199 9.96 8.33 4.90
CA GLU A 199 11.22 8.80 4.34
C GLU A 199 11.74 7.91 3.21
N ILE A 200 11.16 6.72 3.06
CA ILE A 200 11.62 5.72 2.10
C ILE A 200 10.95 5.95 0.74
N GLU A 201 11.75 5.96 -0.32
CA GLU A 201 11.30 5.96 -1.71
C GLU A 201 11.10 4.52 -2.21
N SER A 202 12.07 3.65 -1.94
CA SER A 202 12.00 2.24 -2.32
C SER A 202 12.94 1.37 -1.49
N VAL A 203 12.61 0.08 -1.40
CA VAL A 203 13.48 -0.95 -0.84
C VAL A 203 13.67 -2.05 -1.88
N SER A 204 14.90 -2.24 -2.33
CA SER A 204 15.30 -3.33 -3.23
C SER A 204 15.94 -4.45 -2.43
N VAL A 205 15.48 -5.67 -2.65
CA VAL A 205 15.96 -6.86 -1.96
C VAL A 205 16.75 -7.72 -2.94
N LEU A 206 18.04 -7.84 -2.69
CA LEU A 206 18.94 -8.75 -3.40
C LEU A 206 18.94 -10.11 -2.70
N LYS A 207 18.47 -11.15 -3.41
CA LYS A 207 18.26 -12.48 -2.83
C LYS A 207 19.37 -13.47 -3.16
N ASP A 208 20.32 -13.07 -3.98
CA ASP A 208 21.42 -13.92 -4.43
C ASP A 208 22.75 -13.37 -3.96
N ALA A 209 23.65 -14.26 -3.48
CA ALA A 209 24.98 -13.90 -3.00
C ALA A 209 25.82 -13.20 -4.10
N SER A 210 25.67 -13.57 -5.36
CA SER A 210 26.35 -12.93 -6.49
C SER A 210 25.98 -11.46 -6.65
N ALA A 211 24.71 -11.11 -6.41
CA ALA A 211 24.23 -9.73 -6.47
C ALA A 211 24.73 -8.88 -5.29
N VAL A 212 25.07 -9.53 -4.18
CA VAL A 212 25.49 -8.90 -2.94
C VAL A 212 27.01 -8.80 -2.83
N ALA A 213 27.77 -9.52 -3.67
CA ALA A 213 29.23 -9.55 -3.64
C ALA A 213 29.90 -8.17 -3.72
N VAL A 214 29.22 -7.19 -4.32
CA VAL A 214 29.67 -5.78 -4.37
C VAL A 214 29.75 -5.13 -2.98
N TYR A 215 28.91 -5.59 -2.03
CA TYR A 215 28.82 -5.03 -0.69
C TYR A 215 29.59 -5.84 0.36
N GLY A 216 30.08 -7.03 0.02
CA GLY A 216 30.85 -7.91 0.89
C GLY A 216 30.61 -9.39 0.56
N LEU A 217 31.65 -10.20 0.76
CA LEU A 217 31.62 -11.64 0.42
C LEU A 217 30.86 -12.51 1.44
N ASP A 218 30.56 -11.96 2.63
CA ASP A 218 29.98 -12.72 3.75
C ASP A 218 28.46 -12.57 3.85
N ALA A 219 27.79 -12.06 2.81
CA ALA A 219 26.36 -11.79 2.86
C ALA A 219 25.54 -12.75 1.98
N ASN A 220 24.47 -13.26 2.57
CA ASN A 220 23.50 -14.14 1.90
C ASN A 220 22.39 -13.37 1.15
N GLY A 221 22.34 -12.06 1.36
CA GLY A 221 21.39 -11.15 0.74
C GLY A 221 21.56 -9.73 1.24
N ALA A 222 20.90 -8.77 0.58
CA ALA A 222 20.94 -7.38 1.01
C ALA A 222 19.59 -6.68 0.84
N PHE A 223 19.30 -5.78 1.78
CA PHE A 223 18.27 -4.76 1.66
C PHE A 223 18.92 -3.43 1.28
N ILE A 224 18.56 -2.91 0.11
CA ILE A 224 19.03 -1.61 -0.38
C ILE A 224 17.88 -0.65 -0.28
N VAL A 225 18.01 0.32 0.61
CA VAL A 225 17.02 1.37 0.83
C VAL A 225 17.46 2.63 0.10
N THR A 226 16.54 3.18 -0.66
CA THR A 226 16.68 4.53 -1.24
C THR A 226 15.72 5.44 -0.50
N THR A 227 16.24 6.51 0.08
CA THR A 227 15.42 7.51 0.75
C THR A 227 14.89 8.55 -0.24
N LYS A 228 13.79 9.20 0.11
CA LYS A 228 13.18 10.26 -0.70
C LYS A 228 14.15 11.42 -0.86
N LYS A 229 14.23 11.93 -2.08
CA LYS A 229 15.06 13.09 -2.45
C LYS A 229 14.18 14.28 -2.79
N GLY A 230 14.73 15.47 -2.69
CA GLY A 230 14.04 16.68 -3.14
C GLY A 230 13.73 16.64 -4.63
N GLN A 231 12.57 17.14 -5.00
CA GLN A 231 12.14 17.28 -6.40
C GLN A 231 12.44 18.69 -6.92
N THR A 232 12.52 18.85 -8.24
CA THR A 232 12.86 20.13 -8.90
C THR A 232 11.67 21.08 -9.03
N ASP A 233 10.55 20.78 -8.40
CA ASP A 233 9.31 21.53 -8.50
C ASP A 233 9.06 22.43 -7.28
N LYS A 234 7.84 22.95 -7.19
CA LYS A 234 7.36 23.73 -6.06
C LYS A 234 7.55 22.97 -4.76
N VAL A 235 7.81 23.71 -3.69
CA VAL A 235 7.88 23.15 -2.35
C VAL A 235 6.56 22.46 -2.00
N THR A 236 6.65 21.18 -1.71
CA THR A 236 5.51 20.34 -1.28
C THR A 236 5.68 20.01 0.19
N ILE A 237 4.67 20.29 0.99
CA ILE A 237 4.61 19.91 2.39
C ILE A 237 3.59 18.80 2.53
N SER A 238 3.99 17.71 3.19
CA SER A 238 3.13 16.55 3.44
C SER A 238 3.07 16.29 4.94
N TYR A 239 1.88 15.94 5.41
CA TYR A 239 1.65 15.50 6.78
C TYR A 239 0.99 14.12 6.76
N THR A 240 1.53 13.19 7.53
CA THR A 240 0.97 11.87 7.76
C THR A 240 0.75 11.66 9.25
N GLY A 241 -0.48 11.37 9.66
CA GLY A 241 -0.83 11.04 11.03
C GLY A 241 -1.48 9.68 11.11
N THR A 242 -1.03 8.84 12.04
CA THR A 242 -1.59 7.51 12.30
C THR A 242 -1.83 7.35 13.79
N VAL A 243 -3.03 6.88 14.15
CA VAL A 243 -3.37 6.50 15.52
C VAL A 243 -3.79 5.04 15.50
N GLY A 244 -3.21 4.24 16.37
CA GLY A 244 -3.48 2.82 16.49
C GLY A 244 -3.73 2.40 17.93
N ILE A 245 -4.51 1.33 18.10
CA ILE A 245 -4.72 0.67 19.39
C ILE A 245 -4.05 -0.69 19.30
N SER A 246 -3.15 -0.98 20.25
CA SER A 246 -2.46 -2.25 20.38
C SER A 246 -3.01 -3.00 21.58
N GLN A 247 -3.46 -4.21 21.37
CA GLN A 247 -3.90 -5.11 22.43
C GLN A 247 -3.40 -6.53 22.14
N ASN A 248 -3.31 -7.34 23.18
CA ASN A 248 -2.94 -8.74 23.02
C ASN A 248 -4.00 -9.45 22.16
N ALA A 249 -3.53 -10.19 21.15
CA ALA A 249 -4.43 -10.94 20.27
C ALA A 249 -5.02 -12.18 20.98
N GLU A 250 -4.25 -12.76 21.88
CA GLU A 250 -4.61 -13.94 22.65
C GLU A 250 -4.01 -13.85 24.03
N GLU A 251 -4.81 -14.12 25.06
CA GLU A 251 -4.36 -14.19 26.43
C GLU A 251 -4.28 -15.66 26.86
N GLN A 252 -3.16 -16.05 27.45
CA GLN A 252 -3.04 -17.36 28.05
C GLN A 252 -3.83 -17.39 29.35
N GLU A 253 -4.70 -18.37 29.49
CA GLU A 253 -5.37 -18.64 30.76
C GLU A 253 -4.38 -19.27 31.75
N TRP A 254 -4.00 -18.50 32.75
CA TRP A 254 -3.15 -18.97 33.83
C TRP A 254 -4.00 -19.43 35.00
N LEU A 255 -3.50 -20.42 35.72
CA LEU A 255 -4.13 -20.82 36.98
C LEU A 255 -4.00 -19.66 37.98
N ASP A 256 -5.09 -19.38 38.66
CA ASP A 256 -5.07 -18.51 39.84
C ASP A 256 -4.31 -19.17 41.01
N GLY A 257 -4.03 -18.41 42.09
CA GLY A 257 -3.30 -18.91 43.25
C GLY A 257 -3.94 -20.15 43.86
N PRO A 258 -5.23 -20.17 44.16
CA PRO A 258 -5.97 -21.37 44.59
C PRO A 258 -5.88 -22.56 43.66
N GLY A 259 -6.03 -22.34 42.35
CA GLY A 259 -5.91 -23.36 41.31
C GLY A 259 -4.52 -23.96 41.24
N TYR A 260 -3.48 -23.09 41.27
CA TYR A 260 -2.09 -23.52 41.32
C TYR A 260 -1.84 -24.38 42.54
N ALA A 261 -2.27 -23.93 43.72
CA ALA A 261 -2.07 -24.63 44.98
C ALA A 261 -2.72 -26.06 44.95
N TYR A 262 -3.94 -26.14 44.38
CA TYR A 262 -4.64 -27.42 44.22
C TYR A 262 -3.85 -28.39 43.32
N TRP A 263 -3.45 -27.96 42.13
CA TRP A 263 -2.78 -28.83 41.19
C TRP A 263 -1.36 -29.21 41.66
N TYR A 264 -0.66 -28.27 42.32
CA TYR A 264 0.67 -28.51 42.89
C TYR A 264 0.58 -29.60 43.98
N ASN A 265 -0.34 -29.48 44.94
CA ASN A 265 -0.60 -30.50 45.95
C ASN A 265 -0.90 -31.84 45.34
N LYS A 266 -1.78 -31.88 44.34
CA LYS A 266 -2.14 -33.12 43.65
C LYS A 266 -0.94 -33.79 42.97
N ALA A 267 -0.07 -33.01 42.34
CA ALA A 267 1.16 -33.53 41.74
C ALA A 267 2.11 -34.12 42.79
N ARG A 268 2.23 -33.47 43.95
CA ARG A 268 3.07 -33.97 45.04
C ARG A 268 2.52 -35.28 45.61
N LEU A 269 1.22 -35.35 45.87
CA LEU A 269 0.57 -36.59 46.35
C LEU A 269 0.78 -37.76 45.39
N LEU A 270 0.72 -37.52 44.07
CA LEU A 270 1.01 -38.55 43.07
C LEU A 270 2.45 -39.03 43.08
N GLN A 271 3.41 -38.22 43.58
CA GLN A 271 4.80 -38.56 43.74
C GLN A 271 5.09 -39.26 45.10
N GLY A 272 4.05 -39.40 45.96
CA GLY A 272 4.19 -39.95 47.29
C GLY A 272 4.61 -38.95 48.36
N ASP A 273 4.64 -37.67 48.04
CA ASP A 273 4.95 -36.57 48.94
C ASP A 273 3.71 -36.02 49.67
N THR A 274 3.97 -35.15 50.67
CA THR A 274 2.92 -34.46 51.41
C THR A 274 2.49 -33.17 50.73
N GLU A 275 1.26 -32.72 51.01
CA GLU A 275 0.73 -31.42 50.57
C GLU A 275 1.56 -30.28 51.17
N VAL A 276 1.77 -29.25 50.37
CA VAL A 276 2.48 -28.01 50.76
C VAL A 276 1.49 -26.92 51.13
N PHE A 277 0.41 -26.80 50.35
CA PHE A 277 -0.61 -25.78 50.56
C PHE A 277 -1.76 -26.35 51.39
N THR A 278 -1.89 -25.87 52.62
CA THR A 278 -2.98 -26.29 53.49
C THR A 278 -4.29 -25.68 53.05
N VAL A 279 -5.43 -26.27 53.49
CA VAL A 279 -6.78 -25.76 53.23
C VAL A 279 -6.91 -24.27 53.66
N ASP A 280 -6.30 -23.92 54.79
CA ASP A 280 -6.30 -22.52 55.31
C ASP A 280 -5.54 -21.58 54.40
N MET A 281 -4.41 -22.00 53.88
CA MET A 281 -3.61 -21.22 52.91
C MET A 281 -4.42 -20.95 51.61
N VAL A 282 -5.05 -22.01 51.06
CA VAL A 282 -5.88 -21.86 49.86
C VAL A 282 -7.07 -20.98 50.12
N ARG A 283 -7.69 -21.06 51.31
CA ARG A 283 -8.77 -20.16 51.71
C ARG A 283 -8.30 -18.70 51.74
N LYS A 284 -7.15 -18.41 52.38
CA LYS A 284 -6.57 -17.06 52.48
C LYS A 284 -6.22 -16.49 51.10
N MET A 285 -5.70 -17.31 50.18
CA MET A 285 -5.46 -16.88 48.77
C MET A 285 -6.78 -16.48 48.09
N ARG A 286 -7.85 -17.26 48.29
CA ARG A 286 -9.16 -16.99 47.69
C ARG A 286 -9.82 -15.73 48.26
N GLU A 287 -9.66 -15.49 49.56
CA GLU A 287 -10.18 -14.31 50.26
C GLU A 287 -9.32 -13.05 50.06
N GLY A 288 -8.12 -13.17 49.47
CA GLY A 288 -7.20 -12.06 49.26
C GLY A 288 -6.65 -11.46 50.55
N VAL A 289 -6.42 -12.28 51.55
CA VAL A 289 -5.86 -11.84 52.84
C VAL A 289 -4.42 -11.34 52.62
N ASP A 290 -4.02 -10.25 53.31
CA ASP A 290 -2.69 -9.67 53.22
C ASP A 290 -1.60 -10.73 53.37
N GLY A 291 -0.64 -10.73 52.45
CA GLY A 291 0.41 -11.75 52.35
C GLY A 291 0.04 -13.04 51.61
N TRP A 292 -1.24 -13.19 51.23
CA TRP A 292 -1.77 -14.32 50.48
C TRP A 292 -2.50 -13.85 49.22
N GLY A 293 -1.82 -13.07 48.38
CA GLY A 293 -2.39 -12.48 47.21
C GLY A 293 -2.74 -13.49 46.11
N ASN A 294 -3.81 -13.23 45.38
CA ASN A 294 -4.20 -13.92 44.16
C ASN A 294 -4.18 -12.90 43.00
N THR A 295 -2.99 -12.39 42.70
CA THR A 295 -2.83 -11.34 41.70
C THR A 295 -2.60 -11.93 40.32
N ASN A 296 -3.45 -11.61 39.37
CA ASN A 296 -3.16 -11.84 37.96
C ASN A 296 -2.12 -10.79 37.49
N TRP A 297 -0.86 -11.20 37.45
CA TRP A 297 0.22 -10.34 37.00
C TRP A 297 0.13 -9.99 35.53
N TYR A 298 -0.48 -10.86 34.73
CA TYR A 298 -0.69 -10.59 33.32
C TYR A 298 -1.55 -9.35 33.12
N ASP A 299 -2.72 -9.27 33.76
CA ASP A 299 -3.62 -8.11 33.71
C ASP A 299 -3.01 -6.83 34.30
N LYS A 300 -2.03 -6.98 35.20
CA LYS A 300 -1.34 -5.84 35.79
C LYS A 300 -0.25 -5.26 34.89
N VAL A 301 0.39 -6.10 34.09
CA VAL A 301 1.56 -5.74 33.28
C VAL A 301 1.15 -5.45 31.85
N TYR A 302 0.22 -6.23 31.32
CA TYR A 302 -0.24 -6.10 29.94
C TYR A 302 -1.57 -5.36 29.88
N GLY A 303 -1.65 -4.35 29.08
CA GLY A 303 -2.84 -3.54 28.85
C GLY A 303 -2.98 -3.13 27.39
N THR A 304 -4.05 -2.43 27.09
CA THR A 304 -4.24 -1.80 25.78
C THR A 304 -3.33 -0.59 25.67
N GLY A 305 -2.45 -0.60 24.68
CA GLY A 305 -1.60 0.54 24.34
C GLY A 305 -2.22 1.41 23.26
N VAL A 306 -2.06 2.71 23.35
CA VAL A 306 -2.37 3.64 22.26
C VAL A 306 -1.04 4.03 21.62
N ARG A 307 -0.98 3.94 20.29
CA ARG A 307 0.18 4.34 19.52
C ARG A 307 -0.19 5.51 18.63
N GLN A 308 0.68 6.50 18.56
CA GLN A 308 0.53 7.66 17.69
C GLN A 308 1.81 7.86 16.90
N HIS A 309 1.65 8.11 15.61
CA HIS A 309 2.76 8.50 14.74
C HIS A 309 2.36 9.72 13.92
N HIS A 310 3.19 10.73 13.95
CA HIS A 310 3.02 11.97 13.22
C HIS A 310 4.31 12.27 12.45
N ASN A 311 4.21 12.43 11.14
CA ASN A 311 5.34 12.80 10.28
C ASN A 311 4.97 14.02 9.46
N ILE A 312 5.85 15.01 9.46
CA ILE A 312 5.77 16.20 8.59
C ILE A 312 7.01 16.19 7.72
N SER A 313 6.82 16.26 6.41
CA SER A 313 7.92 16.33 5.46
C SER A 313 7.76 17.50 4.50
N ALA A 314 8.88 18.06 4.08
CA ALA A 314 8.95 19.10 3.06
C ALA A 314 10.00 18.71 2.02
N SER A 315 9.60 18.77 0.76
CA SER A 315 10.48 18.51 -0.39
C SER A 315 10.33 19.61 -1.42
N GLY A 316 11.42 19.93 -2.09
CA GLY A 316 11.43 20.95 -3.12
C GLY A 316 12.82 21.24 -3.63
N GLY A 317 12.91 22.26 -4.48
CA GLY A 317 14.20 22.71 -4.95
C GLY A 317 14.18 23.29 -6.37
N SER A 318 15.35 23.50 -6.88
CA SER A 318 15.62 23.94 -8.25
C SER A 318 16.51 22.91 -8.96
N GLU A 319 16.83 23.15 -10.21
CA GLU A 319 17.79 22.30 -10.94
C GLU A 319 19.15 22.19 -10.26
N LYS A 320 19.54 23.23 -9.49
CA LYS A 320 20.83 23.29 -8.82
C LYS A 320 20.83 22.80 -7.38
N ILE A 321 19.74 22.99 -6.68
CA ILE A 321 19.62 22.64 -5.25
C ILE A 321 18.28 21.97 -5.02
N ARG A 322 18.32 20.77 -4.44
CA ARG A 322 17.14 20.01 -4.03
C ARG A 322 17.25 19.66 -2.56
N PHE A 323 16.13 19.70 -1.86
CA PHE A 323 16.09 19.33 -0.46
C PHE A 323 14.90 18.43 -0.15
N PHE A 324 15.09 17.54 0.78
CA PHE A 324 14.06 16.80 1.48
C PHE A 324 14.38 16.90 2.97
N THR A 325 13.38 17.21 3.77
CA THR A 325 13.49 17.20 5.23
C THR A 325 12.21 16.62 5.80
N SER A 326 12.34 15.87 6.91
CA SER A 326 11.21 15.29 7.63
C SER A 326 11.44 15.39 9.14
N ILE A 327 10.35 15.43 9.87
CA ILE A 327 10.31 15.34 11.33
C ILE A 327 9.22 14.35 11.68
N GLY A 328 9.59 13.26 12.36
CA GLY A 328 8.68 12.25 12.84
C GLY A 328 8.59 12.25 14.37
N TYR A 329 7.39 12.02 14.89
CA TYR A 329 7.13 11.75 16.31
C TYR A 329 6.38 10.41 16.40
N LEU A 330 6.87 9.53 17.25
CA LEU A 330 6.28 8.21 17.53
C LEU A 330 6.16 8.05 19.05
N GLU A 331 4.95 7.67 19.51
CA GLU A 331 4.64 7.32 20.89
C GLU A 331 3.94 5.96 20.97
#